data_d436c5ebfee303715a457c33f8a5cbf3
#
_entry.id   d436c5ebfee303715a457c33f8a5cbf3
#
_cell.length_a   1.000
_cell.length_b   1.000
_cell.length_c   1.000
_cell.angle_alpha   90.00
_cell.angle_beta   90.00
_cell.angle_gamma   90.00
#
_symmetry.space_group_name_H-M   'P 1'
#
loop_
_entity.id
_entity.type
_entity.pdbx_description
1 polymer ?
#
loop_
_entity_poly.entity_id
_entity_poly.type
_entity_poly.pdbx_seq_one_letter_code
_entity_poly.pdbx_strand_id
1 'polypeptide(L)'
;MSEQMPIMRSYLAIKREIPKGTILLFRLGDFYEMFGEDAKISSPICGLCLTRRGDTPMCGFPYYSVNTYLAKFIRCGKSVALAEMVEPTGNGVGRYEVVRIVTPGTAEEENVK
;
A
#
# COMPACT_ATOMS: atom_id res chain seq x y z
N MET A 1 0.89 13.24 -20.14
CA MET A 1 1.10 12.27 -19.53
C MET A 1 2.27 12.20 -18.80
N SER A 2 2.27 11.93 -17.75
CA SER A 2 3.35 12.05 -16.91
C SER A 2 4.00 10.75 -16.66
N GLU A 3 5.17 10.82 -16.07
CA GLU A 3 5.88 9.67 -15.65
C GLU A 3 5.16 8.89 -14.62
N GLN A 4 4.13 9.49 -14.01
CA GLN A 4 3.35 8.80 -13.00
C GLN A 4 2.44 7.76 -13.58
N MET A 5 2.14 7.86 -14.87
CA MET A 5 1.18 6.96 -15.48
C MET A 5 1.51 5.49 -15.30
N PRO A 6 2.76 5.06 -15.51
CA PRO A 6 3.05 3.64 -15.34
C PRO A 6 2.83 3.16 -13.91
N ILE A 7 3.21 3.99 -12.94
CA ILE A 7 3.04 3.64 -11.53
C ILE A 7 1.57 3.55 -11.20
N MET A 8 0.79 4.55 -11.61
CA MET A 8 -0.63 4.55 -11.29
C MET A 8 -1.35 3.42 -11.98
N ARG A 9 -0.92 3.06 -13.18
CA ARG A 9 -1.53 1.96 -13.89
C ARG A 9 -1.33 0.66 -13.13
N SER A 10 -0.12 0.42 -12.64
CA SER A 10 0.17 -0.77 -11.86
C SER A 10 -0.63 -0.77 -10.56
N TYR A 11 -0.68 0.38 -9.91
CA TYR A 11 -1.40 0.51 -8.66
C TYR A 11 -2.89 0.17 -8.84
N LEU A 12 -3.51 0.76 -9.85
CA LEU A 12 -4.93 0.55 -10.08
C LEU A 12 -5.23 -0.88 -10.52
N ALA A 13 -4.33 -1.49 -11.28
CA ALA A 13 -4.52 -2.86 -11.70
C ALA A 13 -4.57 -3.79 -10.49
N ILE A 14 -3.65 -3.58 -9.55
CA ILE A 14 -3.63 -4.39 -8.34
C ILE A 14 -4.84 -4.11 -7.46
N LYS A 15 -5.23 -2.83 -7.36
CA LYS A 15 -6.41 -2.49 -6.55
C LYS A 15 -7.64 -3.23 -7.00
N ARG A 16 -7.76 -3.48 -8.29
CA ARG A 16 -8.92 -4.18 -8.79
C ARG A 16 -8.93 -5.65 -8.41
N GLU A 17 -7.77 -6.19 -8.08
CA GLU A 17 -7.65 -7.61 -7.79
C GLU A 17 -7.70 -7.97 -6.32
N ILE A 18 -7.56 -6.99 -5.44
CA ILE A 18 -7.62 -7.29 -4.01
C ILE A 18 -9.01 -6.99 -3.49
N PRO A 19 -9.38 -7.56 -2.32
CA PRO A 19 -10.73 -7.39 -1.81
C PRO A 19 -11.06 -5.92 -1.59
N LYS A 20 -12.31 -5.59 -1.88
CA LYS A 20 -12.76 -4.24 -1.71
C LYS A 20 -12.55 -3.77 -0.29
N GLY A 21 -12.13 -2.55 -0.13
CA GLY A 21 -11.88 -2.01 1.21
C GLY A 21 -10.50 -2.29 1.74
N THR A 22 -9.69 -3.05 1.02
CA THR A 22 -8.31 -3.31 1.43
C THR A 22 -7.44 -2.14 1.03
N ILE A 23 -6.63 -1.66 1.97
CA ILE A 23 -5.68 -0.57 1.70
C ILE A 23 -4.47 -1.17 0.99
N LEU A 24 -4.04 -0.54 -0.09
CA LEU A 24 -2.89 -1.02 -0.84
C LEU A 24 -1.67 -0.15 -0.52
N LEU A 25 -0.65 -0.78 0.07
CA LEU A 25 0.64 -0.16 0.30
C LEU A 25 1.55 -0.54 -0.86
N PHE A 26 2.01 0.46 -1.58
CA PHE A 26 2.75 0.27 -2.81
C PHE A 26 4.19 0.71 -2.60
N ARG A 27 5.14 -0.23 -2.68
CA ARG A 27 6.53 0.07 -2.40
C ARG A 27 7.15 0.89 -3.52
N LEU A 28 7.61 2.07 -3.20
CA LEU A 28 8.31 2.93 -4.15
C LEU A 28 9.60 3.39 -3.48
N GLY A 29 10.71 2.85 -3.93
CA GLY A 29 11.98 3.18 -3.32
C GLY A 29 11.98 2.77 -1.86
N ASP A 30 12.25 3.73 -0.99
CA ASP A 30 12.35 3.45 0.43
C ASP A 30 11.03 3.67 1.17
N PHE A 31 9.95 3.89 0.46
CA PHE A 31 8.66 4.19 1.07
C PHE A 31 7.59 3.20 0.64
N TYR A 32 6.58 3.04 1.50
CA TYR A 32 5.30 2.51 1.09
C TYR A 32 4.38 3.70 0.90
N GLU A 33 3.74 3.76 -0.25
CA GLU A 33 2.88 4.88 -0.61
C GLU A 33 1.45 4.41 -0.80
N MET A 34 0.51 5.27 -0.48
CA MET A 34 -0.90 5.01 -0.71
C MET A 34 -1.42 6.14 -1.58
N PHE A 35 -2.37 5.81 -2.47
CA PHE A 35 -2.85 6.78 -3.44
C PHE A 35 -4.37 6.87 -3.42
N GLY A 36 -4.88 8.01 -3.83
CA GLY A 36 -6.31 8.19 -4.04
C GLY A 36 -7.11 8.03 -2.77
N GLU A 37 -8.19 7.27 -2.85
CA GLU A 37 -9.05 7.06 -1.70
C GLU A 37 -8.31 6.39 -0.56
N ASP A 38 -7.41 5.45 -0.88
CA ASP A 38 -6.63 4.81 0.17
C ASP A 38 -5.81 5.83 0.94
N ALA A 39 -5.24 6.81 0.24
CA ALA A 39 -4.46 7.84 0.92
C ALA A 39 -5.34 8.68 1.83
N LYS A 40 -6.53 9.03 1.37
CA LYS A 40 -7.44 9.84 2.17
C LYS A 40 -7.88 9.10 3.43
N ILE A 41 -8.12 7.80 3.30
CA ILE A 41 -8.52 6.98 4.43
C ILE A 41 -7.35 6.80 5.39
N SER A 42 -6.17 6.57 4.85
CA SER A 42 -5.01 6.22 5.66
C SER A 42 -4.38 7.39 6.38
N SER A 43 -4.44 8.57 5.80
CA SER A 43 -3.81 9.73 6.38
C SER A 43 -4.23 9.96 7.84
N PRO A 44 -5.53 10.01 8.17
CA PRO A 44 -5.91 10.19 9.56
C PRO A 44 -5.64 8.98 10.43
N ILE A 45 -5.76 7.77 9.89
CA ILE A 45 -5.50 6.57 10.68
C ILE A 45 -4.05 6.53 11.12
N CYS A 46 -3.16 6.88 10.22
CA CYS A 46 -1.73 6.75 10.46
C CYS A 46 -1.07 8.02 10.96
N GLY A 47 -1.79 9.13 10.94
CA GLY A 47 -1.19 10.40 11.31
C GLY A 47 -0.19 10.88 10.29
N LEU A 48 -0.45 10.63 9.02
CA LEU A 48 0.46 11.01 7.94
C LEU A 48 -0.08 12.21 7.20
N CYS A 49 0.84 13.03 6.71
CA CYS A 49 0.44 14.17 5.90
C CYS A 49 -0.08 13.70 4.56
N LEU A 50 -1.23 14.23 4.17
CA LEU A 50 -1.77 13.96 2.85
C LEU A 50 -1.13 14.94 1.88
N THR A 51 -0.49 14.41 0.85
CA THR A 51 0.14 15.23 -0.16
C THR A 51 -0.38 14.79 -1.51
N ARG A 52 0.38 15.01 -2.56
CA ARG A 52 -0.07 14.69 -3.90
C ARG A 52 1.07 14.25 -4.79
N ARG A 53 0.73 13.38 -5.73
CA ARG A 53 1.60 13.04 -6.83
C ARG A 53 0.84 13.45 -8.08
N GLY A 54 1.26 14.54 -8.71
CA GLY A 54 0.43 15.14 -9.72
C GLY A 54 -0.86 15.61 -9.08
N ASP A 55 -1.99 15.12 -9.58
CA ASP A 55 -3.29 15.47 -9.02
C ASP A 55 -3.82 14.39 -8.08
N THR A 56 -3.07 13.33 -7.87
CA THR A 56 -3.56 12.20 -7.08
C THR A 56 -3.15 12.37 -5.64
N PRO A 57 -4.10 12.28 -4.70
CA PRO A 57 -3.75 12.30 -3.28
C PRO A 57 -2.80 11.17 -2.95
N MET A 58 -1.87 11.45 -2.05
CA MET A 58 -0.83 10.48 -1.72
C MET A 58 -0.38 10.68 -0.29
N CYS A 59 -0.05 9.60 0.40
CA CYS A 59 0.67 9.67 1.65
C CYS A 59 1.50 8.40 1.77
N GLY A 60 2.52 8.44 2.63
CA GLY A 60 3.38 7.29 2.73
C GLY A 60 4.27 7.36 3.94
N PHE A 61 5.03 6.30 4.16
CA PHE A 61 5.94 6.22 5.29
C PHE A 61 7.14 5.36 4.88
N PRO A 62 8.26 5.50 5.59
CA PRO A 62 9.45 4.70 5.26
C PRO A 62 9.15 3.22 5.44
N TYR A 63 9.67 2.39 4.52
CA TYR A 63 9.32 0.98 4.52
C TYR A 63 9.71 0.28 5.82
N TYR A 64 10.77 0.73 6.48
CA TYR A 64 11.21 0.05 7.70
C TYR A 64 10.28 0.30 8.87
N SER A 65 9.30 1.21 8.71
CA SER A 65 8.32 1.46 9.77
C SER A 65 7.02 0.70 9.54
N VAL A 66 7.00 -0.23 8.61
CA VAL A 66 5.74 -0.84 8.19
C VAL A 66 5.00 -1.50 9.34
N ASN A 67 5.69 -2.15 10.25
CA ASN A 67 4.98 -2.84 11.34
C ASN A 67 4.23 -1.87 12.22
N THR A 68 4.80 -0.69 12.46
CA THR A 68 4.13 0.33 13.25
C THR A 68 2.82 0.73 12.61
N TYR A 69 2.84 0.94 11.30
CA TYR A 69 1.64 1.42 10.60
C TYR A 69 0.64 0.30 10.36
N LEU A 70 1.11 -0.92 10.13
CA LEU A 70 0.20 -2.06 10.03
C LEU A 70 -0.63 -2.19 11.30
N ALA A 71 -0.01 -2.01 12.46
CA ALA A 71 -0.74 -2.10 13.71
C ALA A 71 -1.86 -1.07 13.78
N LYS A 72 -1.60 0.13 13.27
CA LYS A 72 -2.63 1.17 13.28
C LYS A 72 -3.80 0.82 12.39
N PHE A 73 -3.53 0.28 11.19
CA PHE A 73 -4.58 -0.14 10.29
C PHE A 73 -5.42 -1.25 10.90
N ILE A 74 -4.74 -2.24 11.45
CA ILE A 74 -5.43 -3.39 12.03
C ILE A 74 -6.34 -2.96 13.17
N ARG A 75 -5.86 -2.05 14.02
CA ARG A 75 -6.68 -1.56 15.13
C ARG A 75 -7.93 -0.85 14.63
N CYS A 76 -7.87 -0.28 13.44
CA CYS A 76 -9.03 0.38 12.86
C CYS A 76 -9.87 -0.55 12.00
N GLY A 77 -9.57 -1.84 12.03
CA GLY A 77 -10.36 -2.81 11.30
C GLY A 77 -10.10 -2.84 9.81
N LYS A 78 -8.94 -2.36 9.37
CA LYS A 78 -8.63 -2.31 7.94
C LYS A 78 -7.70 -3.44 7.54
N SER A 79 -8.02 -4.08 6.42
CA SER A 79 -7.11 -5.03 5.81
C SER A 79 -6.12 -4.26 4.94
N VAL A 80 -4.92 -4.80 4.81
CA VAL A 80 -3.84 -4.12 4.10
C VAL A 80 -3.14 -5.12 3.20
N ALA A 81 -2.90 -4.72 1.97
CA ALA A 81 -2.11 -5.51 1.02
C ALA A 81 -0.84 -4.74 0.73
N LEU A 82 0.29 -5.44 0.69
CA LEU A 82 1.57 -4.84 0.39
C LEU A 82 2.04 -5.33 -0.98
N ALA A 83 2.36 -4.39 -1.86
CA ALA A 83 2.83 -4.70 -3.20
C ALA A 83 4.27 -4.25 -3.35
N GLU A 84 5.09 -5.11 -3.94
CA GLU A 84 6.50 -4.85 -4.16
C GLU A 84 6.86 -5.12 -5.60
N MET A 85 7.91 -4.45 -6.06
CA MET A 85 8.47 -4.73 -7.36
C MET A 85 9.22 -6.04 -7.28
N VAL A 86 8.85 -7.01 -8.12
CA VAL A 86 9.55 -8.28 -8.13
C VAL A 86 10.62 -8.23 -9.19
N GLU A 87 11.61 -9.12 -9.04
CA GLU A 87 12.74 -9.16 -9.91
C GLU A 87 12.33 -9.25 -11.36
N PRO A 88 12.97 -8.50 -12.23
CA PRO A 88 12.67 -8.61 -13.65
C PRO A 88 13.14 -9.97 -14.17
N THR A 89 12.42 -10.46 -15.17
CA THR A 89 12.79 -11.69 -15.81
C THR A 89 13.14 -11.39 -17.25
N GLY A 90 14.16 -12.05 -17.74
CA GLY A 90 14.49 -12.01 -19.14
C GLY A 90 14.80 -10.64 -19.68
N ASN A 91 13.80 -9.81 -19.83
CA ASN A 91 13.97 -8.53 -20.49
C ASN A 91 14.34 -7.39 -19.56
N GLY A 92 14.50 -7.67 -18.27
CA GLY A 92 14.90 -6.63 -17.34
C GLY A 92 13.79 -5.75 -16.87
N VAL A 93 12.56 -6.07 -17.16
CA VAL A 93 11.42 -5.27 -16.75
C VAL A 93 10.76 -5.93 -15.55
N GLY A 94 10.72 -5.21 -14.43
CA GLY A 94 10.06 -5.72 -13.25
C GLY A 94 8.58 -5.46 -13.28
N ARG A 95 7.88 -6.04 -12.33
CA ARG A 95 6.46 -5.79 -12.18
C ARG A 95 6.11 -5.82 -10.71
N TYR A 96 4.99 -5.22 -10.36
CA TYR A 96 4.53 -5.21 -8.99
C TYR A 96 3.63 -6.40 -8.71
N GLU A 97 3.79 -6.97 -7.52
CA GLU A 97 2.95 -8.07 -7.07
C GLU A 97 2.62 -7.88 -5.61
N VAL A 98 1.44 -8.37 -5.20
CA VAL A 98 1.08 -8.37 -3.79
C VAL A 98 1.89 -9.49 -3.14
N VAL A 99 2.69 -9.12 -2.15
CA VAL A 99 3.54 -10.10 -1.46
C VAL A 99 3.02 -10.45 -0.08
N ARG A 100 2.03 -9.69 0.43
CA ARG A 100 1.53 -9.94 1.77
C ARG A 100 0.17 -9.29 1.92
N ILE A 101 -0.75 -9.98 2.58
CA ILE A 101 -2.04 -9.41 2.96
C ILE A 101 -2.23 -9.66 4.44
N VAL A 102 -2.58 -8.60 5.16
CA VAL A 102 -2.80 -8.68 6.60
C VAL A 102 -4.24 -8.26 6.86
N THR A 103 -4.97 -9.08 7.60
CA THR A 103 -6.35 -8.79 7.92
C THR A 103 -6.50 -8.68 9.43
N PRO A 104 -7.48 -7.90 9.90
CA PRO A 104 -7.65 -7.72 11.34
C PRO A 104 -7.87 -9.02 12.10
N GLY A 105 -8.68 -9.92 11.55
CA GLY A 105 -8.94 -11.17 12.24
C GLY A 105 -7.69 -12.00 12.42
N THR A 106 -6.90 -12.11 11.36
CA THR A 106 -5.67 -12.89 11.43
C THR A 106 -4.71 -12.29 12.44
N ALA A 107 -4.58 -10.96 12.42
CA ALA A 107 -3.66 -10.30 13.32
C ALA A 107 -4.08 -10.50 14.78
N GLU A 108 -5.37 -10.44 15.03
CA GLU A 108 -5.86 -10.63 16.38
C GLU A 108 -5.61 -12.04 16.88
N GLU A 109 -5.78 -13.00 16.00
CA GLU A 109 -5.55 -14.39 16.39
C GLU A 109 -4.10 -14.59 16.77
N GLU A 110 -3.21 -13.99 16.03
CA GLU A 110 -1.80 -14.11 16.35
C GLU A 110 -1.47 -13.48 17.67
N ASN A 111 -2.10 -12.37 17.99
CA ASN A 111 -1.82 -11.67 19.22
C ASN A 111 -2.33 -12.41 20.43
N VAL A 112 -3.35 -13.20 20.25
CA VAL A 112 -3.93 -13.91 21.36
C VAL A 112 -3.05 -15.05 21.79
N LYS A 113 -2.24 -15.55 20.91
CA LYS A 113 -1.35 -16.62 21.26
C LYS A 113 -0.14 -16.12 22.01
#